data_e5e3b3c99d2e99f2cb2b3a02676f25cb
#
_entry.id   e5e3b3c99d2e99f2cb2b3a02676f25cb
#
_cell.length_a   1.000
_cell.length_b   1.000
_cell.length_c   1.000
_cell.angle_alpha   90.00
_cell.angle_beta   90.00
_cell.angle_gamma   90.00
#
_symmetry.space_group_name_H-M   'P 1'
#
loop_
_entity.id
_entity.type
_entity.pdbx_description
1 polymer ?
#
loop_
_entity_poly.entity_id
_entity_poly.type
_entity_poly.pdbx_seq_one_letter_code
_entity_poly.pdbx_strand_id
1 'polypeptide(L)'
;AEVLIEAGRFEFPAPYSWSPQDKIVFAGTGEGEGGADDLWLLPGDGGEPEPFLSTPFNEGEAAFSPDGLWLAYVSNESGQHEVYVHAVEGSRRYQVSDGHAHQPMWSPNGSELFIRMSEGLMSVSVERDGDELRFGRPELLFGEIFASMTGVSVPGYLFYDYDVDADGERFVVFPRRS
;
A
#
# COMPACT_ATOMS: atom_id res chain seq x y z
N ALA A 1 23.15 1.10 -14.56
CA ALA A 1 22.08 1.64 -13.69
C ALA A 1 21.45 2.81 -14.42
N GLU A 2 20.15 2.87 -14.45
CA GLU A 2 19.34 3.89 -15.11
C GLU A 2 18.48 4.60 -14.06
N VAL A 3 18.25 5.90 -14.24
CA VAL A 3 17.35 6.70 -13.41
C VAL A 3 16.05 6.87 -14.18
N LEU A 4 14.93 6.38 -13.64
CA LEU A 4 13.64 6.38 -14.34
C LEU A 4 12.84 7.67 -14.14
N ILE A 5 13.05 8.39 -13.03
CA ILE A 5 12.43 9.69 -12.76
C ILE A 5 13.51 10.70 -12.41
N GLU A 6 13.50 11.85 -13.07
CA GLU A 6 14.40 12.96 -12.75
C GLU A 6 13.90 13.73 -11.51
N ALA A 7 14.86 14.28 -10.74
CA ALA A 7 14.54 15.09 -9.58
C ALA A 7 13.78 16.37 -9.98
N GLY A 8 12.77 16.73 -9.16
CA GLY A 8 12.04 18.00 -9.27
C GLY A 8 10.70 17.97 -10.00
N ARG A 9 10.31 16.81 -10.57
CA ARG A 9 9.00 16.64 -11.20
C ARG A 9 7.88 16.41 -10.16
N PHE A 10 8.22 15.76 -9.05
CA PHE A 10 7.30 15.50 -7.94
C PHE A 10 7.93 16.01 -6.65
N GLU A 11 7.11 16.53 -5.74
CA GLU A 11 7.56 16.78 -4.39
C GLU A 11 7.52 15.48 -3.58
N PHE A 12 8.63 15.16 -2.91
CA PHE A 12 8.79 13.97 -2.04
C PHE A 12 8.33 12.63 -2.65
N PRO A 13 8.79 12.25 -3.85
CA PRO A 13 8.36 11.01 -4.46
C PRO A 13 8.81 9.80 -3.60
N ALA A 14 7.87 8.92 -3.27
CA ALA A 14 8.11 7.71 -2.50
C ALA A 14 7.74 6.47 -3.32
N PRO A 15 8.72 5.69 -3.84
CA PRO A 15 8.43 4.44 -4.53
C PRO A 15 7.99 3.39 -3.51
N TYR A 16 6.96 2.62 -3.87
CA TYR A 16 6.39 1.61 -2.98
C TYR A 16 6.55 0.19 -3.51
N SER A 17 6.16 -0.08 -4.74
CA SER A 17 6.10 -1.44 -5.25
C SER A 17 6.34 -1.50 -6.75
N TRP A 18 6.89 -2.63 -7.22
CA TRP A 18 7.12 -2.94 -8.62
C TRP A 18 6.32 -4.17 -9.02
N SER A 19 5.46 -4.05 -10.03
CA SER A 19 4.58 -5.13 -10.47
C SER A 19 5.31 -6.14 -11.39
N PRO A 20 4.79 -7.37 -11.50
CA PRO A 20 5.26 -8.34 -12.50
C PRO A 20 5.08 -7.88 -13.96
N GLN A 21 4.21 -6.89 -14.22
CA GLN A 21 4.00 -6.30 -15.55
C GLN A 21 4.89 -5.07 -15.79
N ASP A 22 5.96 -4.94 -15.02
CA ASP A 22 6.95 -3.86 -15.17
C ASP A 22 6.34 -2.46 -15.01
N LYS A 23 5.44 -2.31 -14.02
CA LYS A 23 4.91 -1.02 -13.57
C LYS A 23 5.37 -0.74 -12.14
N ILE A 24 5.78 0.48 -11.87
CA ILE A 24 6.19 0.96 -10.55
C ILE A 24 5.09 1.86 -10.01
N VAL A 25 4.62 1.62 -8.80
CA VAL A 25 3.74 2.54 -8.09
C VAL A 25 4.56 3.39 -7.13
N PHE A 26 4.30 4.69 -7.13
CA PHE A 26 4.90 5.64 -6.19
C PHE A 26 3.85 6.69 -5.76
N ALA A 27 4.04 7.26 -4.59
CA ALA A 27 3.31 8.47 -4.20
C ALA A 27 4.12 9.70 -4.53
N GLY A 28 3.44 10.78 -4.83
CA GLY A 28 4.04 12.09 -5.04
C GLY A 28 2.97 13.15 -5.23
N THR A 29 3.27 14.34 -4.74
CA THR A 29 2.42 15.50 -4.99
C THR A 29 2.66 15.96 -6.42
N GLY A 30 1.66 15.77 -7.29
CA GLY A 30 1.70 16.27 -8.66
C GLY A 30 1.49 17.77 -8.75
N GLU A 31 1.51 18.33 -9.98
CA GLU A 31 1.28 19.78 -10.25
C GLU A 31 -0.21 20.18 -10.05
N GLY A 32 -0.90 19.62 -9.05
CA GLY A 32 -2.31 19.91 -8.72
C GLY A 32 -2.47 20.87 -7.56
N GLU A 33 -3.55 21.67 -7.57
CA GLU A 33 -3.93 22.53 -6.45
C GLU A 33 -4.50 21.64 -5.30
N GLY A 34 -3.69 21.32 -4.29
CA GLY A 34 -4.23 20.64 -3.12
C GLY A 34 -3.20 20.09 -2.14
N GLY A 35 -1.97 19.80 -2.58
CA GLY A 35 -0.91 19.31 -1.70
C GLY A 35 -1.18 17.94 -1.06
N ALA A 36 -2.15 17.17 -1.60
CA ALA A 36 -2.36 15.79 -1.23
C ALA A 36 -1.38 14.89 -1.98
N ASP A 37 -0.97 13.79 -1.34
CA ASP A 37 -0.17 12.76 -2.01
C ASP A 37 -1.08 11.89 -2.89
N ASP A 38 -0.77 11.83 -4.18
CA ASP A 38 -1.45 11.01 -5.19
C ASP A 38 -0.64 9.75 -5.49
N LEU A 39 -1.30 8.71 -5.99
CA LEU A 39 -0.63 7.52 -6.51
C LEU A 39 -0.45 7.60 -8.03
N TRP A 40 0.77 7.33 -8.45
CA TRP A 40 1.21 7.36 -9.84
C TRP A 40 1.75 6.00 -10.28
N LEU A 41 1.55 5.67 -11.54
CA LEU A 41 2.16 4.51 -12.18
C LEU A 41 3.23 4.97 -13.17
N LEU A 42 4.42 4.40 -13.03
CA LEU A 42 5.56 4.60 -13.94
C LEU A 42 5.83 3.29 -14.67
N PRO A 43 5.94 3.30 -16.01
CA PRO A 43 6.47 2.15 -16.76
C PRO A 43 7.92 1.86 -16.35
N GLY A 44 8.27 0.57 -16.20
CA GLY A 44 9.63 0.16 -15.80
C GLY A 44 10.70 0.42 -16.85
N ASP A 45 10.32 0.73 -18.08
CA ASP A 45 11.21 1.19 -19.16
C ASP A 45 11.49 2.70 -19.14
N GLY A 46 10.97 3.43 -18.13
CA GLY A 46 11.20 4.86 -17.94
C GLY A 46 10.31 5.75 -18.80
N GLY A 47 9.10 5.30 -19.14
CA GLY A 47 8.09 6.11 -19.82
C GLY A 47 7.53 7.25 -18.94
N GLU A 48 6.52 7.96 -19.46
CA GLU A 48 5.87 9.02 -18.70
C GLU A 48 5.02 8.44 -17.56
N PRO A 49 5.15 8.95 -16.33
CA PRO A 49 4.25 8.58 -15.23
C PRO A 49 2.80 9.01 -15.52
N GLU A 50 1.86 8.13 -15.20
CA GLU A 50 0.44 8.39 -15.30
C GLU A 50 -0.22 8.40 -13.93
N PRO A 51 -1.17 9.31 -13.64
CA PRO A 51 -1.89 9.28 -12.38
C PRO A 51 -2.75 8.01 -12.31
N PHE A 52 -2.62 7.27 -11.22
CA PHE A 52 -3.47 6.11 -10.92
C PHE A 52 -4.67 6.52 -10.06
N LEU A 53 -4.39 7.24 -8.97
CA LEU A 53 -5.39 7.89 -8.12
C LEU A 53 -4.95 9.32 -7.90
N SER A 54 -5.83 10.26 -8.21
CA SER A 54 -5.64 11.68 -7.94
C SER A 54 -6.95 12.21 -7.38
N THR A 55 -6.99 12.33 -6.05
CA THR A 55 -8.19 12.69 -5.30
C THR A 55 -7.88 13.84 -4.34
N PRO A 56 -8.87 14.46 -3.66
CA PRO A 56 -8.60 15.44 -2.62
C PRO A 56 -8.02 14.85 -1.32
N PHE A 57 -7.79 13.54 -1.27
CA PHE A 57 -7.32 12.80 -0.11
C PHE A 57 -5.85 12.41 -0.28
N ASN A 58 -5.22 11.96 0.80
CA ASN A 58 -3.85 11.44 0.73
C ASN A 58 -3.89 9.94 0.46
N GLU A 59 -3.25 9.52 -0.63
CA GLU A 59 -3.04 8.14 -1.00
C GLU A 59 -1.55 7.77 -0.87
N GLY A 60 -1.28 6.58 -0.35
CA GLY A 60 0.10 6.11 -0.17
C GLY A 60 0.20 4.66 0.23
N GLU A 61 1.38 4.25 0.68
CA GLU A 61 1.65 2.90 1.19
C GLU A 61 1.12 1.79 0.26
N ALA A 62 1.49 1.86 -1.02
CA ALA A 62 0.88 1.04 -2.05
C ALA A 62 1.67 -0.25 -2.34
N ALA A 63 0.98 -1.38 -2.52
CA ALA A 63 1.55 -2.67 -2.83
C ALA A 63 0.77 -3.39 -3.94
N PHE A 64 1.46 -3.80 -5.01
CA PHE A 64 0.86 -4.65 -6.03
C PHE A 64 0.61 -6.06 -5.50
N SER A 65 -0.52 -6.65 -5.90
CA SER A 65 -0.73 -8.09 -5.75
C SER A 65 0.32 -8.90 -6.53
N PRO A 66 0.61 -10.15 -6.14
CA PRO A 66 1.64 -10.97 -6.80
C PRO A 66 1.41 -11.18 -8.29
N ASP A 67 0.17 -11.12 -8.76
CA ASP A 67 -0.18 -11.18 -10.17
C ASP A 67 -0.22 -9.81 -10.85
N GLY A 68 -0.03 -8.71 -10.09
CA GLY A 68 -0.03 -7.34 -10.57
C GLY A 68 -1.36 -6.81 -11.09
N LEU A 69 -2.47 -7.52 -10.83
CA LEU A 69 -3.79 -7.11 -11.29
C LEU A 69 -4.50 -6.16 -10.31
N TRP A 70 -4.01 -6.13 -9.06
CA TRP A 70 -4.60 -5.34 -7.97
C TRP A 70 -3.53 -4.53 -7.27
N LEU A 71 -3.93 -3.37 -6.76
CA LEU A 71 -3.12 -2.49 -5.92
C LEU A 71 -3.82 -2.29 -4.58
N ALA A 72 -3.18 -2.73 -3.50
CA ALA A 72 -3.57 -2.35 -2.15
C ALA A 72 -2.91 -1.01 -1.80
N TYR A 73 -3.61 -0.10 -1.13
CA TYR A 73 -3.09 1.21 -0.76
C TYR A 73 -3.83 1.77 0.46
N VAL A 74 -3.26 2.79 1.05
CA VAL A 74 -3.88 3.54 2.15
C VAL A 74 -4.46 4.84 1.60
N SER A 75 -5.68 5.19 2.03
CA SER A 75 -6.28 6.50 1.81
C SER A 75 -7.00 7.00 3.06
N ASN A 76 -7.07 8.31 3.23
CA ASN A 76 -7.81 8.94 4.32
C ASN A 76 -9.21 9.44 3.91
N GLU A 77 -9.76 8.98 2.80
CA GLU A 77 -11.05 9.43 2.25
C GLU A 77 -12.25 9.15 3.17
N SER A 78 -12.17 8.13 4.03
CA SER A 78 -13.21 7.82 5.03
C SER A 78 -13.16 8.75 6.26
N GLY A 79 -12.19 9.66 6.31
CA GLY A 79 -11.90 10.53 7.46
C GLY A 79 -10.80 9.98 8.37
N GLN A 80 -10.31 8.79 8.13
CA GLN A 80 -9.16 8.15 8.78
C GLN A 80 -8.42 7.27 7.77
N HIS A 81 -7.19 6.88 8.08
CA HIS A 81 -6.42 6.01 7.18
C HIS A 81 -7.02 4.60 7.16
N GLU A 82 -7.41 4.16 5.98
CA GLU A 82 -7.94 2.83 5.72
C GLU A 82 -7.22 2.18 4.54
N VAL A 83 -7.21 0.86 4.51
CA VAL A 83 -6.69 0.10 3.39
C VAL A 83 -7.80 -0.16 2.39
N TYR A 84 -7.49 0.14 1.14
CA TYR A 84 -8.31 -0.12 -0.04
C TYR A 84 -7.57 -1.03 -1.00
N VAL A 85 -8.33 -1.73 -1.84
CA VAL A 85 -7.79 -2.49 -2.97
C VAL A 85 -8.50 -2.04 -4.22
N HIS A 86 -7.73 -1.67 -5.24
CA HIS A 86 -8.22 -1.21 -6.53
C HIS A 86 -7.67 -2.09 -7.67
N ALA A 87 -8.49 -2.41 -8.65
CA ALA A 87 -8.01 -3.06 -9.86
C ALA A 87 -7.03 -2.13 -10.60
N VAL A 88 -5.89 -2.65 -11.05
CA VAL A 88 -4.92 -1.84 -11.84
C VAL A 88 -5.54 -1.41 -13.17
N GLU A 89 -6.41 -2.24 -13.72
CA GLU A 89 -7.19 -1.93 -14.92
C GLU A 89 -8.69 -1.88 -14.56
N GLY A 90 -9.38 -0.82 -14.94
CA GLY A 90 -10.81 -0.65 -14.68
C GLY A 90 -11.12 0.13 -13.41
N SER A 91 -12.31 -0.06 -12.84
CA SER A 91 -12.83 0.78 -11.75
C SER A 91 -13.24 -0.01 -10.48
N ARG A 92 -12.93 -1.31 -10.42
CA ARG A 92 -13.28 -2.10 -9.24
C ARG A 92 -12.44 -1.69 -8.05
N ARG A 93 -13.10 -1.43 -6.93
CA ARG A 93 -12.47 -0.97 -5.71
C ARG A 93 -13.18 -1.51 -4.49
N TYR A 94 -12.42 -1.86 -3.47
CA TYR A 94 -12.90 -2.41 -2.22
C TYR A 94 -12.25 -1.67 -1.04
N GLN A 95 -13.02 -1.35 -0.02
CA GLN A 95 -12.48 -1.00 1.30
C GLN A 95 -12.26 -2.30 2.08
N VAL A 96 -11.06 -2.50 2.59
CA VAL A 96 -10.66 -3.76 3.25
C VAL A 96 -10.65 -3.63 4.77
N SER A 97 -10.35 -2.44 5.28
CA SER A 97 -10.30 -2.18 6.72
C SER A 97 -11.39 -1.20 7.17
N ASP A 98 -11.65 -1.20 8.48
CA ASP A 98 -12.55 -0.29 9.18
C ASP A 98 -11.93 0.03 10.55
N GLY A 99 -10.99 0.97 10.59
CA GLY A 99 -10.35 1.43 11.82
C GLY A 99 -8.82 1.58 11.77
N HIS A 100 -8.31 2.64 11.18
CA HIS A 100 -6.88 3.01 11.15
C HIS A 100 -5.94 1.89 10.74
N ALA A 101 -5.90 1.61 9.45
CA ALA A 101 -5.05 0.59 8.87
C ALA A 101 -3.96 1.20 7.97
N HIS A 102 -2.79 0.58 7.98
CA HIS A 102 -1.58 1.00 7.29
C HIS A 102 -0.81 -0.18 6.73
N GLN A 103 0.22 0.10 5.92
CA GLN A 103 1.24 -0.84 5.48
C GLN A 103 0.66 -2.13 4.86
N PRO A 104 -0.22 -2.04 3.87
CA PRO A 104 -0.74 -3.23 3.22
C PRO A 104 0.38 -4.01 2.51
N MET A 105 0.39 -5.33 2.69
CA MET A 105 1.33 -6.25 2.04
C MET A 105 0.62 -7.54 1.66
N TRP A 106 0.72 -7.92 0.41
CA TRP A 106 0.13 -9.18 -0.06
C TRP A 106 0.99 -10.38 0.36
N SER A 107 0.33 -11.48 0.71
CA SER A 107 1.01 -12.77 0.78
C SER A 107 1.54 -13.16 -0.61
N PRO A 108 2.65 -13.91 -0.71
CA PRO A 108 3.26 -14.26 -1.98
C PRO A 108 2.34 -15.01 -2.95
N ASN A 109 1.36 -15.74 -2.43
CA ASN A 109 0.35 -16.45 -3.22
C ASN A 109 -0.93 -15.64 -3.49
N GLY A 110 -1.03 -14.41 -2.92
CA GLY A 110 -2.18 -13.51 -3.09
C GLY A 110 -3.46 -13.93 -2.35
N SER A 111 -3.41 -14.95 -1.49
CA SER A 111 -4.57 -15.42 -0.73
C SER A 111 -4.83 -14.65 0.56
N GLU A 112 -3.91 -13.78 0.95
CA GLU A 112 -4.01 -12.94 2.13
C GLU A 112 -3.48 -11.55 1.85
N LEU A 113 -4.03 -10.57 2.55
CA LEU A 113 -3.52 -9.21 2.65
C LEU A 113 -3.20 -8.92 4.11
N PHE A 114 -1.94 -8.69 4.40
CA PHE A 114 -1.49 -8.27 5.72
C PHE A 114 -1.66 -6.77 5.84
N ILE A 115 -2.19 -6.32 6.96
CA ILE A 115 -2.40 -4.89 7.25
C ILE A 115 -2.03 -4.59 8.70
N ARG A 116 -1.48 -3.42 8.92
CA ARG A 116 -1.13 -2.91 10.23
C ARG A 116 -2.29 -2.12 10.81
N MET A 117 -2.85 -2.58 11.93
CA MET A 117 -3.89 -1.87 12.68
C MET A 117 -3.42 -1.51 14.09
N SER A 118 -4.24 -0.79 14.86
CA SER A 118 -3.92 -0.39 16.24
C SER A 118 -3.67 -1.60 17.16
N GLU A 119 -4.39 -2.69 16.94
CA GLU A 119 -4.28 -3.93 17.72
C GLU A 119 -3.05 -4.76 17.39
N GLY A 120 -2.48 -4.58 16.20
CA GLY A 120 -1.33 -5.36 15.74
C GLY A 120 -1.27 -5.55 14.24
N LEU A 121 -0.52 -6.57 13.82
CA LEU A 121 -0.52 -7.05 12.45
C LEU A 121 -1.70 -8.01 12.26
N MET A 122 -2.52 -7.71 11.27
CA MET A 122 -3.71 -8.48 10.93
C MET A 122 -3.50 -9.20 9.60
N SER A 123 -4.12 -10.37 9.44
CA SER A 123 -4.33 -11.02 8.15
C SER A 123 -5.77 -10.86 7.71
N VAL A 124 -5.98 -10.57 6.45
CA VAL A 124 -7.28 -10.54 5.78
C VAL A 124 -7.24 -11.58 4.66
N SER A 125 -8.10 -12.59 4.73
CA SER A 125 -8.20 -13.58 3.66
C SER A 125 -8.74 -12.95 2.39
N VAL A 126 -8.19 -13.36 1.24
CA VAL A 126 -8.57 -12.89 -0.08
C VAL A 126 -8.99 -14.07 -0.93
N GLU A 127 -10.24 -14.09 -1.31
CA GLU A 127 -10.80 -15.08 -2.25
C GLU A 127 -11.03 -14.42 -3.60
N ARG A 128 -10.67 -15.12 -4.67
CA ARG A 128 -10.93 -14.67 -6.04
C ARG A 128 -12.14 -15.40 -6.62
N ASP A 129 -13.07 -14.63 -7.17
CA ASP A 129 -14.24 -15.12 -7.88
C ASP A 129 -14.28 -14.48 -9.28
N GLY A 130 -13.61 -15.11 -10.24
CA GLY A 130 -13.38 -14.54 -11.57
C GLY A 130 -12.53 -13.26 -11.48
N ASP A 131 -13.11 -12.14 -11.90
CA ASP A 131 -12.48 -10.82 -11.85
C ASP A 131 -12.83 -10.03 -10.57
N GLU A 132 -13.46 -10.65 -9.59
CA GLU A 132 -13.83 -10.03 -8.32
C GLU A 132 -12.99 -10.57 -7.18
N LEU A 133 -12.82 -9.75 -6.14
CA LEU A 133 -12.22 -10.18 -4.87
C LEU A 133 -13.28 -10.15 -3.77
N ARG A 134 -13.15 -11.09 -2.85
CA ARG A 134 -13.87 -11.12 -1.58
C ARG A 134 -12.86 -11.10 -0.45
N PHE A 135 -13.08 -10.22 0.50
CA PHE A 135 -12.22 -10.06 1.66
C PHE A 135 -12.89 -10.61 2.90
N GLY A 136 -12.14 -11.39 3.68
CA GLY A 136 -12.53 -11.82 5.01
C GLY A 136 -12.49 -10.66 6.02
N ARG A 137 -12.76 -10.98 7.27
CA ARG A 137 -12.53 -10.02 8.36
C ARG A 137 -11.06 -10.04 8.76
N PRO A 138 -10.48 -8.91 9.17
CA PRO A 138 -9.14 -8.90 9.74
C PRO A 138 -9.03 -9.82 10.96
N GLU A 139 -8.03 -10.72 10.95
CA GLU A 139 -7.70 -11.63 12.04
C GLU A 139 -6.33 -11.28 12.60
N LEU A 140 -6.21 -11.23 13.92
CA LEU A 140 -4.98 -10.84 14.59
C LEU A 140 -3.91 -11.93 14.44
N LEU A 141 -2.76 -11.59 13.83
CA LEU A 141 -1.58 -12.43 13.78
C LEU A 141 -0.63 -12.16 14.96
N PHE A 142 -0.26 -10.90 15.15
CA PHE A 142 0.69 -10.48 16.19
C PHE A 142 0.21 -9.18 16.84
N GLY A 143 -0.11 -9.22 18.14
CA GLY A 143 -0.66 -8.09 18.89
C GLY A 143 0.39 -7.24 19.59
N GLU A 144 1.03 -7.77 20.63
CA GLU A 144 1.84 -6.99 21.59
C GLU A 144 3.10 -6.36 21.00
N ILE A 145 3.65 -6.94 19.92
CA ILE A 145 4.91 -6.46 19.31
C ILE A 145 4.72 -5.08 18.66
N PHE A 146 3.49 -4.75 18.27
CA PHE A 146 3.15 -3.51 17.58
C PHE A 146 2.45 -2.46 18.45
N ALA A 147 2.15 -2.76 19.70
CA ALA A 147 1.29 -1.93 20.56
C ALA A 147 1.85 -0.54 20.92
N SER A 148 3.05 -0.18 20.47
CA SER A 148 3.72 1.08 20.85
C SER A 148 3.75 2.15 19.75
N MET A 149 2.85 2.13 18.78
CA MET A 149 2.80 3.18 17.75
C MET A 149 1.80 4.28 18.07
N THR A 150 1.88 4.87 19.26
CA THR A 150 1.23 6.15 19.52
C THR A 150 2.12 7.29 19.03
N GLY A 151 1.82 7.82 17.85
CA GLY A 151 2.00 9.24 17.62
C GLY A 151 3.32 9.76 17.08
N VAL A 152 4.12 9.02 16.32
CA VAL A 152 5.20 9.64 15.54
C VAL A 152 5.01 9.32 14.06
N SER A 153 4.15 10.08 13.42
CA SER A 153 4.24 10.28 11.98
C SER A 153 5.50 11.13 11.75
N VAL A 154 6.57 10.54 11.25
CA VAL A 154 7.66 11.32 10.68
C VAL A 154 7.22 11.66 9.26
N PRO A 155 6.90 12.92 8.97
CA PRO A 155 6.50 13.31 7.62
C PRO A 155 7.57 12.87 6.61
N GLY A 156 7.20 12.06 5.63
CA GLY A 156 8.06 11.68 4.51
C GLY A 156 8.84 10.37 4.63
N TYR A 157 8.72 9.61 5.71
CA TYR A 157 9.39 8.31 5.85
C TYR A 157 8.44 7.27 6.44
N LEU A 158 7.72 6.58 5.58
CA LEU A 158 6.95 5.39 5.95
C LEU A 158 7.87 4.17 5.82
N PHE A 159 8.43 3.72 6.93
CA PHE A 159 9.11 2.44 6.99
C PHE A 159 8.09 1.36 7.29
N TYR A 160 8.07 0.30 6.50
CA TYR A 160 7.37 -0.92 6.87
C TYR A 160 8.02 -1.50 8.12
N ASP A 161 7.23 -1.74 9.15
CA ASP A 161 7.70 -2.31 10.41
C ASP A 161 7.80 -3.84 10.37
N TYR A 162 7.42 -4.44 9.25
CA TYR A 162 7.44 -5.88 9.03
C TYR A 162 7.68 -6.22 7.56
N ASP A 163 8.08 -7.46 7.34
CA ASP A 163 8.18 -8.08 6.03
C ASP A 163 7.83 -9.56 6.16
N VAL A 164 7.47 -10.23 5.06
CA VAL A 164 7.07 -11.62 5.01
C VAL A 164 7.96 -12.38 4.01
N ASP A 165 8.32 -13.63 4.35
CA ASP A 165 9.13 -14.44 3.46
C ASP A 165 8.36 -14.91 2.21
N ALA A 166 9.10 -15.49 1.26
CA ALA A 166 8.54 -15.93 -0.03
C ALA A 166 7.47 -17.04 0.07
N ASP A 167 7.40 -17.74 1.21
CA ASP A 167 6.41 -18.79 1.46
C ASP A 167 5.17 -18.23 2.18
N GLY A 168 5.24 -17.02 2.73
CA GLY A 168 4.15 -16.38 3.47
C GLY A 168 4.00 -16.88 4.93
N GLU A 169 4.94 -17.68 5.42
CA GLU A 169 4.84 -18.35 6.72
C GLU A 169 5.65 -17.67 7.83
N ARG A 170 6.69 -16.92 7.46
CA ARG A 170 7.59 -16.28 8.42
C ARG A 170 7.59 -14.78 8.24
N PHE A 171 7.52 -14.08 9.36
CA PHE A 171 7.53 -12.63 9.41
C PHE A 171 8.81 -12.13 10.10
N VAL A 172 9.43 -11.11 9.54
CA VAL A 172 10.37 -10.28 10.27
C VAL A 172 9.62 -9.04 10.75
N VAL A 173 9.79 -8.71 12.03
CA VAL A 173 9.08 -7.60 12.66
C VAL A 173 10.10 -6.74 13.39
N PHE A 174 10.05 -5.43 13.20
CA PHE A 174 10.90 -4.46 13.85
C PHE A 174 10.12 -3.66 14.91
N PRO A 175 10.05 -4.16 16.16
CA PRO A 175 9.38 -3.42 17.21
C PRO A 175 10.17 -2.14 17.50
N ARG A 176 9.48 -0.99 17.46
CA ARG A 176 10.11 0.27 17.91
C ARG A 176 10.31 0.18 19.41
N ARG A 177 11.55 0.42 19.87
CA ARG A 177 11.83 0.54 21.30
C ARG A 177 11.15 1.80 21.83
N SER A 178 10.37 1.62 22.90
CA SER A 178 9.82 2.70 23.73
C SER A 178 10.92 3.54 24.34
#